data_48aa9b1a2140626f2b6bb3f952ac3c5c
#
_entry.id   48aa9b1a2140626f2b6bb3f952ac3c5c
#
_cell.length_a   1.000
_cell.length_b   1.000
_cell.length_c   1.000
_cell.angle_alpha   90.00
_cell.angle_beta   90.00
_cell.angle_gamma   90.00
#
_symmetry.space_group_name_H-M   'P 1'
#
loop_
_entity.id
_entity.type
_entity.pdbx_description
1 polymer ?
#
loop_
_entity_poly.entity_id
_entity_poly.type
_entity_poly.pdbx_seq_one_letter_code
_entity_poly.pdbx_strand_id
1 'polypeptide(L)'
;MLFRSKVLGLFDDNYTQKKFNSLQDVFHELNKYPKLKWIIMRNFEGMPHNITVDEHLDIDLLVNDYFLIKTILDGFSATNNRYDDGKNRILNYVIINNKKVLFDFRFVGDNYYDQKLQEKMLNSRVLHKNGFYIPNPEIHLYTLIYHAIIHKPKISPTYVKIFKEYGLEDSIINKKDLKSKLNDWFQKNGYSYCRPEPSVGYHLH
;
A
#
# COMPACT_ATOMS: atom_id res chain seq x y z
N MET A 1 14.72 34.85 -3.89
CA MET A 1 15.23 34.14 -5.08
C MET A 1 16.63 33.57 -4.82
N LEU A 2 16.83 32.68 -3.83
CA LEU A 2 18.18 32.16 -3.44
C LEU A 2 18.09 30.87 -2.60
N PHE A 3 17.15 29.95 -2.93
CA PHE A 3 17.04 28.67 -2.22
C PHE A 3 17.02 27.44 -3.16
N ARG A 4 17.31 27.61 -4.46
CA ARG A 4 17.27 26.52 -5.45
C ARG A 4 18.63 25.94 -5.87
N SER A 5 19.75 26.43 -5.37
CA SER A 5 21.07 26.05 -5.92
C SER A 5 21.97 25.23 -5.01
N LYS A 6 21.51 24.78 -3.83
CA LYS A 6 22.34 23.97 -2.91
C LYS A 6 21.95 22.51 -2.73
N VAL A 7 20.91 22.02 -3.40
CA VAL A 7 20.48 20.60 -3.30
C VAL A 7 21.05 19.75 -4.44
N LEU A 8 21.62 20.33 -5.47
CA LEU A 8 22.14 19.62 -6.65
C LEU A 8 23.61 19.17 -6.54
N GLY A 9 24.28 19.40 -5.40
CA GLY A 9 25.71 19.12 -5.23
C GLY A 9 26.07 17.99 -4.26
N LEU A 10 25.11 17.15 -3.87
CA LEU A 10 25.32 16.06 -2.89
C LEU A 10 25.05 14.66 -3.45
N PHE A 11 25.07 14.48 -4.75
CA PHE A 11 25.23 13.13 -5.28
C PHE A 11 26.73 12.86 -5.32
N ASP A 12 27.22 12.14 -4.31
CA ASP A 12 28.51 11.48 -4.37
C ASP A 12 28.47 10.57 -5.61
N ASP A 13 29.38 10.79 -6.56
CA ASP A 13 29.47 9.98 -7.79
C ASP A 13 29.70 8.48 -7.48
N ASN A 14 29.96 8.14 -6.23
CA ASN A 14 30.12 6.78 -5.70
C ASN A 14 28.88 6.25 -4.97
N TYR A 15 27.75 6.98 -4.97
CA TYR A 15 26.55 6.48 -4.28
C TYR A 15 26.03 5.20 -4.95
N THR A 16 26.08 4.11 -4.21
CA THR A 16 25.54 2.82 -4.65
C THR A 16 24.25 2.52 -3.90
N GLN A 17 23.15 2.45 -4.62
CA GLN A 17 21.84 2.10 -4.04
C GLN A 17 21.93 0.78 -3.28
N LYS A 18 21.31 0.74 -2.11
CA LYS A 18 21.16 -0.48 -1.30
C LYS A 18 20.46 -1.57 -2.08
N LYS A 19 20.99 -2.78 -2.00
CA LYS A 19 20.47 -3.97 -2.68
C LYS A 19 20.11 -5.02 -1.65
N PHE A 20 19.02 -5.71 -1.93
CA PHE A 20 18.57 -6.87 -1.15
C PHE A 20 18.61 -8.12 -2.02
N ASN A 21 18.91 -9.27 -1.42
CA ASN A 21 18.92 -10.53 -2.17
C ASN A 21 17.50 -11.09 -2.37
N SER A 22 16.58 -10.77 -1.45
CA SER A 22 15.21 -11.25 -1.46
C SER A 22 14.25 -10.23 -0.84
N LEU A 23 12.95 -10.44 -1.07
CA LEU A 23 11.90 -9.68 -0.38
C LEU A 23 11.90 -9.98 1.15
N GLN A 24 12.31 -11.18 1.53
CA GLN A 24 12.47 -11.55 2.93
C GLN A 24 13.54 -10.69 3.63
N ASP A 25 14.63 -10.36 2.95
CA ASP A 25 15.66 -9.48 3.49
C ASP A 25 15.14 -8.06 3.69
N VAL A 26 14.26 -7.60 2.79
CA VAL A 26 13.56 -6.31 2.95
C VAL A 26 12.71 -6.32 4.22
N PHE A 27 11.91 -7.35 4.43
CA PHE A 27 11.07 -7.47 5.65
C PHE A 27 11.93 -7.55 6.92
N HIS A 28 12.99 -8.33 6.88
CA HIS A 28 13.94 -8.42 7.98
C HIS A 28 14.56 -7.06 8.30
N GLU A 29 14.95 -6.30 7.28
CA GLU A 29 15.51 -4.97 7.46
C GLU A 29 14.50 -4.02 8.10
N LEU A 30 13.27 -3.96 7.60
CA LEU A 30 12.22 -3.11 8.16
C LEU A 30 11.93 -3.44 9.63
N ASN A 31 11.99 -4.72 10.00
CA ASN A 31 11.72 -5.17 11.36
C ASN A 31 12.80 -4.78 12.38
N LYS A 32 13.99 -4.33 11.95
CA LYS A 32 15.04 -3.81 12.84
C LYS A 32 14.69 -2.44 13.44
N TYR A 33 13.68 -1.76 12.91
CA TYR A 33 13.32 -0.40 13.30
C TYR A 33 11.99 -0.39 14.07
N PRO A 34 12.00 -0.47 15.41
CA PRO A 34 10.78 -0.63 16.21
C PRO A 34 9.85 0.59 16.15
N LYS A 35 10.37 1.77 15.80
CA LYS A 35 9.58 2.99 15.60
C LYS A 35 8.83 3.00 14.28
N LEU A 36 9.28 2.22 13.30
CA LEU A 36 8.59 2.07 12.02
C LEU A 36 7.43 1.09 12.17
N LYS A 37 6.22 1.59 12.04
CA LYS A 37 5.03 0.74 11.89
C LYS A 37 4.72 0.63 10.40
N TRP A 38 4.59 -0.58 9.93
CA TRP A 38 4.32 -0.87 8.52
C TRP A 38 3.48 -2.12 8.36
N ILE A 39 2.71 -2.20 7.26
CA ILE A 39 1.97 -3.39 6.84
C ILE A 39 1.97 -3.48 5.33
N ILE A 40 1.86 -4.70 4.80
CA ILE A 40 1.44 -4.95 3.42
C ILE A 40 -0.08 -4.93 3.41
N MET A 41 -0.69 -4.04 2.64
CA MET A 41 -2.12 -3.80 2.72
C MET A 41 -2.96 -4.90 2.04
N ARG A 42 -2.43 -5.52 0.96
CA ARG A 42 -3.14 -6.51 0.13
C ARG A 42 -2.18 -7.29 -0.76
N ASN A 43 -2.67 -8.34 -1.43
CA ASN A 43 -1.92 -9.17 -2.39
C ASN A 43 -0.69 -9.84 -1.78
N PHE A 44 -0.78 -10.28 -0.55
CA PHE A 44 0.34 -10.84 0.21
C PHE A 44 0.33 -12.37 0.30
N GLU A 45 -0.65 -13.04 -0.27
CA GLU A 45 -0.88 -14.48 -0.11
C GLU A 45 0.29 -15.33 -0.61
N GLY A 46 0.97 -14.88 -1.67
CA GLY A 46 2.14 -15.55 -2.25
C GLY A 46 3.49 -15.08 -1.72
N MET A 47 3.52 -14.05 -0.87
CA MET A 47 4.78 -13.45 -0.40
C MET A 47 5.48 -14.31 0.65
N PRO A 48 6.81 -14.29 0.69
CA PRO A 48 7.75 -13.51 -0.12
C PRO A 48 8.18 -14.17 -1.43
N HIS A 49 7.71 -15.37 -1.76
CA HIS A 49 8.23 -16.19 -2.84
C HIS A 49 7.71 -15.78 -4.22
N ASN A 50 6.47 -15.32 -4.31
CA ASN A 50 5.86 -14.85 -5.55
C ASN A 50 5.66 -13.33 -5.48
N ILE A 51 6.60 -12.58 -6.06
CA ILE A 51 6.46 -11.14 -6.29
C ILE A 51 5.66 -10.90 -7.59
N THR A 52 5.57 -11.89 -8.46
CA THR A 52 4.74 -11.86 -9.66
C THR A 52 3.30 -12.17 -9.28
N VAL A 53 2.67 -11.23 -8.63
CA VAL A 53 1.22 -11.28 -8.51
C VAL A 53 0.66 -10.77 -9.83
N ASP A 54 -0.16 -11.60 -10.45
CA ASP A 54 -0.86 -11.31 -11.69
C ASP A 54 -1.30 -9.84 -11.76
N GLU A 55 -0.83 -9.12 -12.79
CA GLU A 55 -1.21 -7.76 -13.18
C GLU A 55 -0.72 -6.59 -12.30
N HIS A 56 -0.22 -6.79 -11.08
CA HIS A 56 0.29 -5.71 -10.23
C HIS A 56 1.77 -5.90 -9.91
N LEU A 57 2.59 -5.03 -10.48
CA LEU A 57 4.06 -5.04 -10.30
C LEU A 57 4.52 -4.28 -9.06
N ASP A 58 3.59 -3.86 -8.19
CA ASP A 58 3.86 -3.02 -7.03
C ASP A 58 3.44 -3.69 -5.72
N ILE A 59 4.19 -3.41 -4.67
CA ILE A 59 3.90 -3.85 -3.31
C ILE A 59 3.26 -2.66 -2.56
N ASP A 60 2.00 -2.81 -2.18
CA ASP A 60 1.25 -1.79 -1.46
C ASP A 60 1.58 -1.79 0.03
N LEU A 61 2.26 -0.77 0.52
CA LEU A 61 2.61 -0.62 1.93
C LEU A 61 1.90 0.58 2.56
N LEU A 62 1.35 0.40 3.77
CA LEU A 62 0.99 1.50 4.65
C LEU A 62 2.04 1.62 5.75
N VAL A 63 2.51 2.84 6.00
CA VAL A 63 3.55 3.15 6.98
C VAL A 63 3.15 4.34 7.86
N ASN A 64 3.71 4.42 9.05
CA ASN A 64 3.56 5.62 9.89
C ASN A 64 4.54 6.74 9.51
N ASP A 65 5.66 6.43 8.88
CA ASP A 65 6.71 7.39 8.51
C ASP A 65 7.27 7.07 7.13
N TYR A 66 6.84 7.85 6.14
CA TYR A 66 7.26 7.70 4.74
C TYR A 66 8.76 7.97 4.54
N PHE A 67 9.29 9.00 5.19
CA PHE A 67 10.70 9.36 5.00
C PHE A 67 11.62 8.32 5.64
N LEU A 68 11.23 7.79 6.80
CA LEU A 68 12.00 6.76 7.48
C LEU A 68 12.05 5.48 6.63
N ILE A 69 10.91 4.98 6.12
CA ILE A 69 10.94 3.75 5.30
C ILE A 69 11.74 3.95 4.01
N LYS A 70 11.60 5.10 3.36
CA LYS A 70 12.36 5.42 2.16
C LYS A 70 13.86 5.41 2.42
N THR A 71 14.29 5.99 3.55
CA THR A 71 15.70 6.00 3.97
C THR A 71 16.22 4.59 4.29
N ILE A 72 15.43 3.78 5.01
CA ILE A 72 15.80 2.40 5.37
C ILE A 72 16.01 1.54 4.13
N LEU A 73 15.08 1.64 3.18
CA LEU A 73 15.10 0.85 1.95
C LEU A 73 15.97 1.47 0.85
N ASP A 74 16.46 2.69 1.09
CA ASP A 74 17.20 3.44 0.08
C ASP A 74 16.42 3.53 -1.24
N GLY A 75 15.10 3.78 -1.08
CA GLY A 75 14.15 3.76 -2.17
C GLY A 75 14.25 4.99 -3.06
N PHE A 76 14.42 4.79 -4.36
CA PHE A 76 14.37 5.85 -5.35
C PHE A 76 12.95 6.09 -5.86
N SER A 77 12.60 7.35 -6.03
CA SER A 77 11.36 7.72 -6.72
C SER A 77 11.43 7.21 -8.17
N ALA A 78 10.49 6.35 -8.53
CA ALA A 78 10.30 5.97 -9.90
C ALA A 78 9.51 7.10 -10.58
N THR A 79 10.22 8.10 -11.09
CA THR A 79 9.62 9.01 -12.06
C THR A 79 9.42 8.21 -13.35
N ASN A 80 8.28 7.59 -13.49
CA ASN A 80 8.02 6.75 -14.65
C ASN A 80 6.98 7.39 -15.53
N ASN A 81 7.38 7.81 -16.72
CA ASN A 81 6.51 8.11 -17.85
C ASN A 81 5.56 6.94 -18.20
N ARG A 82 5.76 5.78 -17.63
CA ARG A 82 4.92 4.59 -17.83
C ARG A 82 3.53 4.71 -17.19
N TYR A 83 3.38 5.60 -16.23
CA TYR A 83 2.13 5.94 -15.57
C TYR A 83 1.78 7.42 -15.77
N ASP A 84 2.27 8.01 -16.83
CA ASP A 84 1.86 9.34 -17.25
C ASP A 84 0.45 9.27 -17.88
N ASP A 85 -0.49 8.95 -17.00
CA ASP A 85 -1.92 9.15 -17.22
C ASP A 85 -2.31 10.60 -16.82
N GLY A 86 -1.34 11.51 -16.78
CA GLY A 86 -1.50 12.86 -16.26
C GLY A 86 -1.60 12.92 -14.72
N LYS A 87 -1.28 11.86 -14.04
CA LYS A 87 -1.41 11.71 -12.59
C LYS A 87 -0.05 11.44 -11.98
N ASN A 88 0.43 12.34 -11.14
CA ASN A 88 1.73 12.25 -10.47
C ASN A 88 1.75 11.13 -9.40
N ARG A 89 1.79 9.86 -9.82
CA ARG A 89 2.07 8.76 -8.90
C ARG A 89 3.56 8.77 -8.54
N ILE A 90 3.86 8.95 -7.27
CA ILE A 90 5.20 8.74 -6.74
C ILE A 90 5.32 7.27 -6.35
N LEU A 91 5.76 6.43 -7.30
CA LEU A 91 6.19 5.08 -7.00
C LEU A 91 7.66 5.11 -6.59
N ASN A 92 8.01 4.28 -5.63
CA ASN A 92 9.40 4.06 -5.24
C ASN A 92 9.82 2.67 -5.72
N TYR A 93 11.07 2.51 -6.08
CA TYR A 93 11.60 1.18 -6.36
C TYR A 93 12.77 0.85 -5.44
N VAL A 94 12.87 -0.42 -5.12
CA VAL A 94 13.96 -1.01 -4.33
C VAL A 94 14.63 -2.07 -5.21
N ILE A 95 15.94 -2.23 -5.11
CA ILE A 95 16.66 -3.27 -5.84
C ILE A 95 16.61 -4.57 -5.05
N ILE A 96 15.93 -5.56 -5.59
CA ILE A 96 15.83 -6.91 -5.00
C ILE A 96 16.30 -7.92 -6.04
N ASN A 97 17.29 -8.73 -5.71
CA ASN A 97 17.92 -9.70 -6.63
C ASN A 97 18.28 -9.06 -7.98
N ASN A 98 18.93 -7.89 -7.94
CA ASN A 98 19.30 -7.05 -9.09
C ASN A 98 18.13 -6.61 -9.99
N LYS A 99 16.89 -6.72 -9.53
CA LYS A 99 15.70 -6.24 -10.24
C LYS A 99 15.07 -5.08 -9.50
N LYS A 100 14.50 -4.14 -10.25
CA LYS A 100 13.68 -3.06 -9.69
C LYS A 100 12.32 -3.61 -9.29
N VAL A 101 12.01 -3.56 -8.00
CA VAL A 101 10.69 -3.90 -7.45
C VAL A 101 10.00 -2.62 -7.02
N LEU A 102 8.80 -2.40 -7.49
CA LEU A 102 8.02 -1.19 -7.18
C LEU A 102 7.29 -1.34 -5.85
N PHE A 103 7.28 -0.25 -5.11
CA PHE A 103 6.54 -0.10 -3.87
C PHE A 103 5.63 1.11 -3.96
N ASP A 104 4.33 0.91 -3.73
CA ASP A 104 3.36 2.00 -3.50
C ASP A 104 3.28 2.27 -2.00
N PHE A 105 3.94 3.34 -1.56
CA PHE A 105 3.91 3.74 -0.16
C PHE A 105 2.72 4.63 0.12
N ARG A 106 1.86 4.17 1.03
CA ARG A 106 0.82 4.95 1.67
C ARG A 106 1.25 5.28 3.10
N PHE A 107 0.85 6.43 3.58
CA PHE A 107 1.23 6.88 4.92
C PHE A 107 0.05 7.50 5.64
N VAL A 108 0.12 7.53 6.95
CA VAL A 108 -0.95 8.09 7.79
C VAL A 108 -1.18 9.56 7.43
N GLY A 109 -2.42 9.88 7.05
CA GLY A 109 -2.82 11.24 6.65
C GLY A 109 -2.70 11.56 5.16
N ASP A 110 -2.37 10.59 4.29
CA ASP A 110 -2.33 10.77 2.83
C ASP A 110 -3.71 10.78 2.15
N ASN A 111 -4.78 10.68 2.93
CA ASN A 111 -6.18 10.59 2.46
C ASN A 111 -6.50 9.37 1.58
N TYR A 112 -5.63 8.36 1.53
CA TYR A 112 -5.96 7.12 0.84
C TYR A 112 -7.10 6.36 1.55
N TYR A 113 -7.07 6.37 2.88
CA TYR A 113 -8.15 6.01 3.80
C TYR A 113 -8.31 7.08 4.87
N ASP A 114 -9.39 7.01 5.65
CA ASP A 114 -9.53 7.78 6.89
C ASP A 114 -8.29 7.63 7.77
N GLN A 115 -7.77 8.73 8.31
CA GLN A 115 -6.55 8.72 9.12
C GLN A 115 -6.67 7.79 10.33
N LYS A 116 -7.83 7.79 11.03
CA LYS A 116 -8.04 6.91 12.20
C LYS A 116 -8.03 5.43 11.77
N LEU A 117 -8.56 5.13 10.57
CA LEU A 117 -8.49 3.79 10.01
C LEU A 117 -7.05 3.39 9.70
N GLN A 118 -6.25 4.26 9.08
CA GLN A 118 -4.83 4.00 8.82
C GLN A 118 -4.05 3.76 10.11
N GLU A 119 -4.26 4.57 11.14
CA GLU A 119 -3.66 4.38 12.46
C GLU A 119 -4.11 3.05 13.10
N LYS A 120 -5.40 2.70 12.98
CA LYS A 120 -5.92 1.43 13.47
C LYS A 120 -5.31 0.24 12.75
N MET A 121 -5.16 0.29 11.43
CA MET A 121 -4.48 -0.74 10.63
C MET A 121 -3.06 -1.00 11.16
N LEU A 122 -2.29 0.05 11.38
CA LEU A 122 -0.91 -0.07 11.88
C LEU A 122 -0.83 -0.54 13.33
N ASN A 123 -1.76 -0.11 14.19
CA ASN A 123 -1.75 -0.43 15.62
C ASN A 123 -2.28 -1.85 15.92
N SER A 124 -3.18 -2.37 15.07
CA SER A 124 -3.76 -3.71 15.22
C SER A 124 -3.20 -4.73 14.22
N ARG A 125 -2.06 -4.41 13.61
CA ARG A 125 -1.43 -5.29 12.63
C ARG A 125 -1.07 -6.64 13.20
N VAL A 126 -1.09 -7.65 12.35
CA VAL A 126 -0.77 -9.04 12.70
C VAL A 126 0.53 -9.44 12.01
N LEU A 127 1.41 -10.12 12.73
CA LEU A 127 2.62 -10.70 12.14
C LEU A 127 2.24 -11.94 11.34
N HIS A 128 2.49 -11.89 10.03
CA HIS A 128 2.34 -13.06 9.16
C HIS A 128 3.47 -14.07 9.42
N LYS A 129 3.18 -15.36 9.23
CA LYS A 129 4.16 -16.45 9.43
C LYS A 129 5.48 -16.28 8.70
N ASN A 130 5.49 -15.52 7.62
CA ASN A 130 6.67 -15.24 6.79
C ASN A 130 7.38 -13.93 7.21
N GLY A 131 7.13 -13.40 8.41
CA GLY A 131 7.91 -12.31 9.02
C GLY A 131 7.59 -10.89 8.55
N PHE A 132 6.45 -10.66 7.94
CA PHE A 132 5.93 -9.33 7.58
C PHE A 132 4.60 -9.06 8.28
N TYR A 133 4.18 -7.80 8.31
CA TYR A 133 2.92 -7.41 8.94
C TYR A 133 1.81 -7.21 7.92
N ILE A 134 0.60 -7.60 8.31
CA ILE A 134 -0.65 -7.46 7.53
C ILE A 134 -1.74 -6.83 8.40
N PRO A 135 -2.81 -6.26 7.83
CA PRO A 135 -3.97 -5.86 8.60
C PRO A 135 -4.59 -7.07 9.32
N ASN A 136 -5.24 -6.85 10.46
CA ASN A 136 -6.07 -7.91 11.03
C ASN A 136 -7.21 -8.27 10.06
N PRO A 137 -7.79 -9.48 10.14
CA PRO A 137 -8.74 -9.99 9.14
C PRO A 137 -9.98 -9.11 8.93
N GLU A 138 -10.54 -8.53 9.99
CA GLU A 138 -11.70 -7.65 9.86
C GLU A 138 -11.35 -6.38 9.08
N ILE A 139 -10.27 -5.70 9.47
CA ILE A 139 -9.82 -4.48 8.80
C ILE A 139 -9.41 -4.79 7.36
N HIS A 140 -8.75 -5.93 7.12
CA HIS A 140 -8.38 -6.35 5.76
C HIS A 140 -9.61 -6.47 4.87
N LEU A 141 -10.65 -7.17 5.32
CA LEU A 141 -11.90 -7.30 4.56
C LEU A 141 -12.48 -5.92 4.18
N TYR A 142 -12.65 -5.03 5.16
CA TYR A 142 -13.29 -3.74 4.90
C TYR A 142 -12.42 -2.78 4.08
N THR A 143 -11.10 -2.83 4.21
CA THR A 143 -10.20 -2.06 3.34
C THR A 143 -10.15 -2.60 1.92
N LEU A 144 -10.29 -3.91 1.72
CA LEU A 144 -10.46 -4.51 0.39
C LEU A 144 -11.81 -4.12 -0.23
N ILE A 145 -12.91 -4.13 0.55
CA ILE A 145 -14.22 -3.63 0.09
C ILE A 145 -14.07 -2.17 -0.34
N TYR A 146 -13.51 -1.31 0.53
CA TYR A 146 -13.26 0.10 0.19
C TYR A 146 -12.49 0.23 -1.13
N HIS A 147 -11.37 -0.48 -1.26
CA HIS A 147 -10.55 -0.43 -2.46
C HIS A 147 -11.31 -0.89 -3.71
N ALA A 148 -12.08 -1.98 -3.61
CA ALA A 148 -12.82 -2.57 -4.74
C ALA A 148 -13.97 -1.69 -5.24
N ILE A 149 -14.62 -0.91 -4.36
CA ILE A 149 -15.82 -0.14 -4.75
C ILE A 149 -15.60 1.38 -4.82
N ILE A 150 -14.58 1.88 -4.11
CA ILE A 150 -14.26 3.32 -4.09
C ILE A 150 -13.08 3.64 -5.02
N HIS A 151 -11.99 2.86 -4.97
CA HIS A 151 -10.80 3.13 -5.77
C HIS A 151 -10.83 2.48 -7.16
N LYS A 152 -11.68 1.48 -7.37
CA LYS A 152 -11.79 0.76 -8.65
C LYS A 152 -13.14 0.99 -9.33
N PRO A 153 -13.16 1.10 -10.67
CA PRO A 153 -14.42 1.26 -11.41
C PRO A 153 -15.29 -0.01 -11.40
N LYS A 154 -14.65 -1.19 -11.23
CA LYS A 154 -15.31 -2.51 -11.21
C LYS A 154 -14.69 -3.39 -10.14
N ILE A 155 -15.50 -4.29 -9.58
CA ILE A 155 -15.01 -5.36 -8.69
C ILE A 155 -14.34 -6.42 -9.58
N SER A 156 -13.06 -6.68 -9.36
CA SER A 156 -12.34 -7.69 -10.15
C SER A 156 -12.69 -9.11 -9.70
N PRO A 157 -12.50 -10.13 -10.58
CA PRO A 157 -12.67 -11.53 -10.19
C PRO A 157 -11.81 -11.95 -8.98
N THR A 158 -10.62 -11.38 -8.86
CA THR A 158 -9.73 -11.62 -7.71
C THR A 158 -10.38 -11.17 -6.41
N TYR A 159 -11.00 -9.97 -6.37
CA TYR A 159 -11.72 -9.51 -5.18
C TYR A 159 -12.94 -10.37 -4.86
N VAL A 160 -13.70 -10.81 -5.88
CA VAL A 160 -14.82 -11.73 -5.68
C VAL A 160 -14.36 -13.00 -4.97
N LYS A 161 -13.24 -13.59 -5.43
CA LYS A 161 -12.66 -14.79 -4.80
C LYS A 161 -12.30 -14.52 -3.32
N ILE A 162 -11.58 -13.45 -3.04
CA ILE A 162 -11.16 -13.11 -1.68
C ILE A 162 -12.38 -12.85 -0.78
N PHE A 163 -13.40 -12.14 -1.27
CA PHE A 163 -14.61 -11.91 -0.48
C PHE A 163 -15.34 -13.21 -0.12
N LYS A 164 -15.36 -14.20 -1.01
CA LYS A 164 -15.88 -15.55 -0.71
C LYS A 164 -15.05 -16.26 0.35
N GLU A 165 -13.74 -16.14 0.32
CA GLU A 165 -12.83 -16.67 1.35
C GLU A 165 -13.12 -16.04 2.73
N TYR A 166 -13.57 -14.78 2.76
CA TYR A 166 -14.08 -14.11 3.96
C TYR A 166 -15.53 -14.48 4.32
N GLY A 167 -16.18 -15.41 3.59
CA GLY A 167 -17.53 -15.88 3.84
C GLY A 167 -18.64 -14.96 3.32
N LEU A 168 -18.36 -14.05 2.37
CA LEU A 168 -19.41 -13.27 1.74
C LEU A 168 -20.11 -14.12 0.67
N GLU A 169 -21.44 -14.09 0.69
CA GLU A 169 -22.26 -14.76 -0.33
C GLU A 169 -22.23 -14.01 -1.67
N ASP A 170 -22.36 -14.74 -2.77
CA ASP A 170 -22.37 -14.18 -4.13
C ASP A 170 -23.41 -13.07 -4.31
N SER A 171 -24.56 -13.24 -3.68
CA SER A 171 -25.71 -12.31 -3.74
C SER A 171 -25.36 -10.90 -3.26
N ILE A 172 -24.44 -10.79 -2.30
CA ILE A 172 -24.01 -9.51 -1.70
C ILE A 172 -22.72 -8.95 -2.30
N ILE A 173 -22.04 -9.69 -3.18
CA ILE A 173 -20.82 -9.22 -3.83
C ILE A 173 -21.15 -8.33 -5.04
N ASN A 174 -21.78 -7.21 -4.77
CA ASN A 174 -22.07 -6.15 -5.73
C ASN A 174 -21.81 -4.79 -5.08
N LYS A 175 -21.66 -3.73 -5.90
CA LYS A 175 -21.30 -2.41 -5.39
C LYS A 175 -22.28 -1.85 -4.37
N LYS A 176 -23.58 -2.07 -4.57
CA LYS A 176 -24.63 -1.52 -3.69
C LYS A 176 -24.54 -2.13 -2.29
N ASP A 177 -24.53 -3.45 -2.21
CA ASP A 177 -24.58 -4.17 -0.94
C ASP A 177 -23.23 -4.06 -0.19
N LEU A 178 -22.10 -4.12 -0.93
CA LEU A 178 -20.79 -3.87 -0.34
C LEU A 178 -20.67 -2.43 0.18
N LYS A 179 -21.27 -1.44 -0.51
CA LYS A 179 -21.30 -0.05 -0.03
C LYS A 179 -22.14 0.08 1.24
N SER A 180 -23.30 -0.57 1.31
CA SER A 180 -24.10 -0.60 2.54
C SER A 180 -23.31 -1.19 3.71
N LYS A 181 -22.71 -2.37 3.50
CA LYS A 181 -21.89 -3.03 4.50
C LYS A 181 -20.70 -2.15 4.97
N LEU A 182 -20.07 -1.46 4.05
CA LEU A 182 -18.98 -0.54 4.36
C LEU A 182 -19.45 0.68 5.15
N ASN A 183 -20.62 1.25 4.80
CA ASN A 183 -21.22 2.37 5.51
C ASN A 183 -21.52 2.02 6.97
N ASP A 184 -22.14 0.86 7.21
CA ASP A 184 -22.46 0.39 8.56
C ASP A 184 -21.19 0.23 9.41
N TRP A 185 -20.14 -0.34 8.81
CA TRP A 185 -18.87 -0.50 9.50
C TRP A 185 -18.17 0.83 9.75
N PHE A 186 -18.22 1.78 8.80
CA PHE A 186 -17.67 3.13 8.95
C PHE A 186 -18.39 3.87 10.06
N GLN A 187 -19.73 3.86 10.07
CA GLN A 187 -20.53 4.50 11.10
C GLN A 187 -20.22 3.94 12.50
N LYS A 188 -20.18 2.61 12.62
CA LYS A 188 -19.86 1.92 13.88
C LYS A 188 -18.48 2.31 14.43
N ASN A 189 -17.50 2.53 13.57
CA ASN A 189 -16.11 2.80 13.95
C ASN A 189 -15.74 4.30 13.91
N GLY A 190 -16.64 5.18 13.47
CA GLY A 190 -16.38 6.60 13.34
C GLY A 190 -15.38 6.97 12.27
N TYR A 191 -15.37 6.20 11.17
CA TYR A 191 -14.54 6.47 9.99
C TYR A 191 -15.30 7.27 8.94
N SER A 192 -14.57 7.97 8.09
CA SER A 192 -15.10 8.79 7.01
C SER A 192 -14.50 8.40 5.65
N TYR A 193 -15.26 8.67 4.59
CA TYR A 193 -14.71 8.58 3.25
C TYR A 193 -13.75 9.74 2.99
N CYS A 194 -12.57 9.42 2.51
CA CYS A 194 -11.57 10.41 2.14
C CYS A 194 -11.41 10.46 0.62
N ARG A 195 -11.19 11.65 0.10
CA ARG A 195 -10.84 11.80 -1.31
C ARG A 195 -9.32 11.79 -1.43
N PRO A 196 -8.75 10.75 -2.05
CA PRO A 196 -7.31 10.66 -2.22
C PRO A 196 -6.80 11.68 -3.23
N GLU A 197 -5.50 11.73 -3.41
CA GLU A 197 -4.88 12.50 -4.49
C GLU A 197 -5.41 12.10 -5.88
N PRO A 198 -5.35 12.97 -6.89
CA PRO A 198 -5.93 12.72 -8.22
C PRO A 198 -5.40 11.48 -8.95
N SER A 199 -4.21 10.98 -8.58
CA SER A 199 -3.62 9.76 -9.15
C SER A 199 -4.36 8.47 -8.74
N VAL A 200 -5.14 8.52 -7.66
CA VAL A 200 -5.95 7.38 -7.18
C VAL A 200 -7.38 7.53 -7.71
N GLY A 201 -7.91 6.45 -8.27
CA GLY A 201 -9.31 6.41 -8.66
C GLY A 201 -10.24 6.67 -7.45
N TYR A 202 -11.31 7.45 -7.67
CA TYR A 202 -12.31 7.72 -6.64
C TYR A 202 -13.71 7.67 -7.27
N HIS A 203 -14.49 6.66 -6.90
CA HIS A 203 -15.77 6.32 -7.52
C HIS A 203 -16.93 6.32 -6.49
N LEU A 204 -16.86 7.20 -5.48
CA LEU A 204 -17.94 7.40 -4.54
C LEU A 204 -19.07 8.20 -5.23
N HIS A 205 -20.13 7.51 -5.61
CA HIS A 205 -21.37 8.09 -6.17
C HIS A 205 -22.54 7.89 -5.22
#